data_a51d3f96f1615159518254fb089d2162
#
_entry.id   a51d3f96f1615159518254fb089d2162
#
_cell.length_a   1.000
_cell.length_b   1.000
_cell.length_c   1.000
_cell.angle_alpha   90.00
_cell.angle_beta   90.00
_cell.angle_gamma   90.00
#
_symmetry.space_group_name_H-M   'P 1'
#
loop_
_entity.id
_entity.type
_entity.pdbx_description
1 polymer ?
#
loop_
_entity_poly.entity_id
_entity_poly.type
_entity_poly.pdbx_seq_one_letter_code
_entity_poly.pdbx_strand_id
1 'polypeptide(L)'
;MDNPVRTLPVIQRDELISAPPVFEKVAVVGLGLIGGSIALACKEAWPKCLIIAVDNKMVLEQAMVRHAIDIAADDLVVIAEADVVVLASPVRQNVSLLSEIAGHIKGAAIVTDVSSTKREIVVASQNLPDRLTFVGGHPLGGAPRGGFQHARADLFRDRPWLLTPVDEKTGAAVVKLQEFAVGLGAVPHVMPPDEHDRVLAFLSHLPQIVASALMHVVGSSIGSEGLRLTGRGLSDTTRLASSPADIWRDICATNADDVRIALDTLIGELQAMRADLEAGDDIGRVFESARQWREVLLAEYRAQKEKG
;
A
#
# COMPACT_ATOMS: atom_id res chain seq x y z
N MET A 1 54.62 33.76 14.36
CA MET A 1 53.85 32.65 14.94
C MET A 1 52.74 32.32 13.94
N ASP A 2 53.05 31.39 13.04
CA ASP A 2 52.12 30.98 12.00
C ASP A 2 51.06 30.02 12.59
N ASN A 3 49.81 30.43 12.45
CA ASN A 3 48.67 29.61 12.88
C ASN A 3 48.40 28.60 11.77
N PRO A 4 48.48 27.27 12.03
CA PRO A 4 48.20 26.31 10.98
C PRO A 4 46.72 26.31 10.59
N VAL A 5 46.48 26.55 9.30
CA VAL A 5 45.17 26.46 8.68
C VAL A 5 44.68 24.99 8.87
N ARG A 6 43.70 24.78 9.73
CA ARG A 6 42.99 23.49 9.84
C ARG A 6 42.18 23.27 8.58
N THR A 7 42.68 22.48 7.67
CA THR A 7 41.89 21.91 6.58
C THR A 7 40.90 20.90 7.17
N LEU A 8 39.60 21.16 7.04
CA LEU A 8 38.54 20.19 7.32
C LEU A 8 38.68 19.03 6.32
N PRO A 9 38.53 17.77 6.75
CA PRO A 9 38.53 16.65 5.81
C PRO A 9 37.36 16.82 4.88
N VAL A 10 37.64 16.91 3.58
CA VAL A 10 36.60 16.81 2.53
C VAL A 10 36.17 15.35 2.52
N ILE A 11 35.01 15.06 3.09
CA ILE A 11 34.36 13.77 2.93
C ILE A 11 33.97 13.70 1.46
N GLN A 12 34.74 12.97 0.66
CA GLN A 12 34.36 12.66 -0.71
C GLN A 12 33.09 11.81 -0.64
N ARG A 13 32.01 12.34 -1.20
CA ARG A 13 30.68 11.71 -1.27
C ARG A 13 30.65 10.42 -2.08
N ASP A 14 31.75 10.05 -2.72
CA ASP A 14 31.90 8.91 -3.63
C ASP A 14 32.23 7.59 -2.93
N GLU A 15 32.39 7.54 -1.61
CA GLU A 15 32.72 6.30 -0.89
C GLU A 15 31.54 5.65 -0.14
N LEU A 16 30.32 6.18 -0.23
CA LEU A 16 29.13 5.39 0.03
C LEU A 16 28.87 4.56 -1.23
N ILE A 17 29.60 3.44 -1.37
CA ILE A 17 29.27 2.38 -2.33
C ILE A 17 27.87 1.90 -1.93
N SER A 18 26.85 2.49 -2.55
CA SER A 18 25.48 1.99 -2.41
C SER A 18 25.50 0.55 -2.91
N ALA A 19 24.91 -0.37 -2.14
CA ALA A 19 24.72 -1.74 -2.59
C ALA A 19 24.13 -1.73 -4.02
N PRO A 20 24.50 -2.69 -4.88
CA PRO A 20 23.94 -2.75 -6.23
C PRO A 20 22.41 -2.82 -6.14
N PRO A 21 21.69 -2.21 -7.06
CA PRO A 21 20.23 -2.26 -7.05
C PRO A 21 19.76 -3.70 -7.24
N VAL A 22 18.66 -4.06 -6.60
CA VAL A 22 18.00 -5.38 -6.80
C VAL A 22 17.53 -5.54 -8.24
N PHE A 23 17.09 -4.44 -8.84
CA PHE A 23 16.71 -4.31 -10.24
C PHE A 23 17.41 -3.10 -10.84
N GLU A 24 18.02 -3.26 -12.02
CA GLU A 24 18.67 -2.14 -12.72
C GLU A 24 17.64 -1.19 -13.35
N LYS A 25 16.53 -1.74 -13.86
CA LYS A 25 15.45 -1.01 -14.55
C LYS A 25 14.10 -1.32 -13.88
N VAL A 26 13.58 -0.35 -13.17
CA VAL A 26 12.25 -0.42 -12.51
C VAL A 26 11.25 0.41 -13.30
N ALA A 27 10.22 -0.23 -13.83
CA ALA A 27 9.09 0.47 -14.44
C ALA A 27 7.95 0.62 -13.43
N VAL A 28 7.41 1.82 -13.30
CA VAL A 28 6.26 2.14 -12.45
C VAL A 28 5.13 2.66 -13.34
N VAL A 29 4.02 1.91 -13.38
CA VAL A 29 2.81 2.29 -14.13
C VAL A 29 1.79 2.84 -13.15
N GLY A 30 1.59 4.16 -13.18
CA GLY A 30 0.83 4.92 -12.20
C GLY A 30 1.73 5.59 -11.14
N LEU A 31 1.82 6.91 -11.18
CA LEU A 31 2.62 7.72 -10.25
C LEU A 31 1.73 8.45 -9.22
N GLY A 32 0.79 7.73 -8.63
CA GLY A 32 0.03 8.24 -7.49
C GLY A 32 0.90 8.34 -6.22
N LEU A 33 0.27 8.32 -5.06
CA LEU A 33 0.96 8.30 -3.77
C LEU A 33 1.95 7.12 -3.68
N ILE A 34 1.49 5.89 -3.99
CA ILE A 34 2.29 4.66 -3.81
C ILE A 34 3.36 4.55 -4.89
N GLY A 35 2.99 4.62 -6.18
CA GLY A 35 3.96 4.51 -7.28
C GLY A 35 5.02 5.61 -7.24
N GLY A 36 4.62 6.84 -6.93
CA GLY A 36 5.55 7.95 -6.73
C GLY A 36 6.49 7.76 -5.55
N SER A 37 5.98 7.18 -4.45
CA SER A 37 6.81 6.85 -3.28
C SER A 37 7.81 5.73 -3.58
N ILE A 38 7.41 4.72 -4.37
CA ILE A 38 8.33 3.67 -4.84
C ILE A 38 9.45 4.29 -5.68
N ALA A 39 9.10 5.16 -6.65
CA ALA A 39 10.09 5.82 -7.49
C ALA A 39 11.09 6.64 -6.66
N LEU A 40 10.61 7.46 -5.71
CA LEU A 40 11.45 8.25 -4.82
C LEU A 40 12.33 7.37 -3.91
N ALA A 41 11.77 6.32 -3.32
CA ALA A 41 12.51 5.40 -2.45
C ALA A 41 13.60 4.63 -3.23
N CYS A 42 13.32 4.20 -4.47
CA CYS A 42 14.33 3.60 -5.34
C CYS A 42 15.49 4.57 -5.64
N LYS A 43 15.20 5.84 -5.91
CA LYS A 43 16.24 6.85 -6.14
C LYS A 43 17.07 7.14 -4.90
N GLU A 44 16.48 7.08 -3.72
CA GLU A 44 17.20 7.23 -2.45
C GLU A 44 18.08 6.00 -2.15
N ALA A 45 17.51 4.79 -2.28
CA ALA A 45 18.21 3.55 -1.98
C ALA A 45 19.26 3.19 -3.03
N TRP A 46 18.97 3.40 -4.30
CA TRP A 46 19.79 3.00 -5.44
C TRP A 46 19.87 4.13 -6.51
N PRO A 47 20.71 5.14 -6.32
CA PRO A 47 20.78 6.30 -7.22
C PRO A 47 21.07 5.96 -8.69
N LYS A 48 21.68 4.79 -8.96
CA LYS A 48 21.99 4.30 -10.33
C LYS A 48 20.86 3.49 -10.95
N CYS A 49 19.83 3.11 -10.18
CA CYS A 49 18.66 2.42 -10.71
C CYS A 49 17.92 3.33 -11.70
N LEU A 50 17.61 2.79 -12.88
CA LEU A 50 16.83 3.48 -13.90
C LEU A 50 15.34 3.36 -13.60
N ILE A 51 14.70 4.47 -13.32
CA ILE A 51 13.26 4.52 -13.04
C ILE A 51 12.51 4.98 -14.30
N ILE A 52 11.69 4.08 -14.82
CA ILE A 52 10.83 4.30 -15.98
C ILE A 52 9.40 4.52 -15.46
N ALA A 53 8.74 5.57 -15.87
CA ALA A 53 7.39 5.87 -15.40
C ALA A 53 6.39 6.06 -16.53
N VAL A 54 5.19 5.53 -16.31
CA VAL A 54 4.04 5.72 -17.18
C VAL A 54 2.90 6.33 -16.39
N ASP A 55 2.48 7.54 -16.77
CA ASP A 55 1.34 8.25 -16.20
C ASP A 55 0.92 9.40 -17.16
N ASN A 56 -0.06 10.19 -16.79
CA ASN A 56 -0.40 11.40 -17.54
C ASN A 56 0.70 12.46 -17.46
N LYS A 57 0.79 13.29 -18.49
CA LYS A 57 1.84 14.27 -18.68
C LYS A 57 2.08 15.19 -17.47
N MET A 58 1.01 15.64 -16.81
CA MET A 58 1.12 16.56 -15.67
C MET A 58 1.80 15.90 -14.46
N VAL A 59 1.49 14.64 -14.19
CA VAL A 59 2.12 13.87 -13.10
C VAL A 59 3.59 13.57 -13.44
N LEU A 60 3.88 13.22 -14.69
CA LEU A 60 5.23 12.96 -15.17
C LEU A 60 6.13 14.21 -15.05
N GLU A 61 5.63 15.38 -15.42
CA GLU A 61 6.35 16.66 -15.25
C GLU A 61 6.70 16.92 -13.77
N GLN A 62 5.75 16.68 -12.85
CA GLN A 62 6.02 16.82 -11.41
C GLN A 62 7.08 15.82 -10.91
N ALA A 63 7.04 14.58 -11.42
CA ALA A 63 8.00 13.54 -11.05
C ALA A 63 9.41 13.84 -11.56
N MET A 64 9.53 14.37 -12.78
CA MET A 64 10.81 14.81 -13.35
C MET A 64 11.41 15.96 -12.54
N VAL A 65 10.61 16.98 -12.18
CA VAL A 65 11.06 18.10 -11.35
C VAL A 65 11.59 17.65 -9.99
N ARG A 66 11.00 16.59 -9.41
CA ARG A 66 11.45 16.00 -8.15
C ARG A 66 12.58 14.98 -8.31
N HIS A 67 13.10 14.77 -9.52
CA HIS A 67 14.12 13.76 -9.84
C HIS A 67 13.73 12.34 -9.39
N ALA A 68 12.43 12.03 -9.40
CA ALA A 68 11.92 10.73 -9.00
C ALA A 68 12.04 9.67 -10.11
N ILE A 69 12.14 10.10 -11.36
CA ILE A 69 12.14 9.24 -12.54
C ILE A 69 13.20 9.71 -13.55
N ASP A 70 13.67 8.77 -14.40
CA ASP A 70 14.65 9.04 -15.47
C ASP A 70 14.00 9.05 -16.85
N ILE A 71 13.02 8.16 -17.08
CA ILE A 71 12.28 8.05 -18.32
C ILE A 71 10.79 8.25 -18.02
N ALA A 72 10.16 9.12 -18.81
CA ALA A 72 8.76 9.49 -18.66
C ALA A 72 8.02 9.25 -19.99
N ALA A 73 6.90 8.57 -19.98
CA ALA A 73 6.01 8.41 -21.13
C ALA A 73 4.55 8.25 -20.69
N ASP A 74 3.64 8.58 -21.59
CA ASP A 74 2.20 8.31 -21.47
C ASP A 74 1.78 7.01 -22.21
N ASP A 75 2.77 6.27 -22.72
CA ASP A 75 2.62 5.00 -23.45
C ASP A 75 3.47 3.89 -22.81
N LEU A 76 2.93 2.66 -22.81
CA LEU A 76 3.57 1.48 -22.24
C LEU A 76 4.80 1.00 -23.02
N VAL A 77 5.07 1.49 -24.22
CA VAL A 77 6.22 1.06 -25.05
C VAL A 77 7.57 1.20 -24.32
N VAL A 78 7.67 2.16 -23.40
CA VAL A 78 8.91 2.45 -22.66
C VAL A 78 9.29 1.38 -21.63
N ILE A 79 8.35 0.50 -21.23
CA ILE A 79 8.63 -0.57 -20.26
C ILE A 79 9.27 -1.82 -20.88
N ALA A 80 9.55 -1.80 -22.17
CA ALA A 80 9.96 -2.99 -22.97
C ALA A 80 11.18 -3.74 -22.39
N GLU A 81 12.09 -3.05 -21.72
CA GLU A 81 13.33 -3.61 -21.16
C GLU A 81 13.38 -3.55 -19.63
N ALA A 82 12.25 -3.38 -18.96
CA ALA A 82 12.21 -3.34 -17.51
C ALA A 82 12.51 -4.72 -16.89
N ASP A 83 13.31 -4.75 -15.81
CA ASP A 83 13.55 -5.97 -15.03
C ASP A 83 12.35 -6.28 -14.13
N VAL A 84 11.71 -5.22 -13.62
CA VAL A 84 10.48 -5.29 -12.84
C VAL A 84 9.50 -4.21 -13.29
N VAL A 85 8.22 -4.60 -13.40
CA VAL A 85 7.10 -3.69 -13.66
C VAL A 85 6.19 -3.66 -12.46
N VAL A 86 6.01 -2.48 -11.88
CA VAL A 86 5.13 -2.22 -10.73
C VAL A 86 3.85 -1.53 -11.22
N LEU A 87 2.72 -2.22 -11.13
CA LEU A 87 1.40 -1.67 -11.43
C LEU A 87 0.86 -0.92 -10.22
N ALA A 88 0.85 0.40 -10.26
CA ALA A 88 0.48 1.27 -9.14
C ALA A 88 -0.74 2.16 -9.44
N SER A 89 -1.61 1.72 -10.33
CA SER A 89 -2.94 2.27 -10.62
C SER A 89 -4.02 1.67 -9.71
N PRO A 90 -5.28 2.14 -9.74
CA PRO A 90 -6.40 1.47 -9.09
C PRO A 90 -6.52 -0.01 -9.49
N VAL A 91 -7.01 -0.88 -8.58
CA VAL A 91 -6.95 -2.33 -8.77
C VAL A 91 -7.59 -2.81 -10.07
N ARG A 92 -8.76 -2.30 -10.45
CA ARG A 92 -9.43 -2.68 -11.71
C ARG A 92 -8.64 -2.25 -12.94
N GLN A 93 -8.00 -1.10 -12.88
CA GLN A 93 -7.10 -0.66 -13.95
C GLN A 93 -5.86 -1.54 -14.02
N ASN A 94 -5.27 -1.94 -12.89
CA ASN A 94 -4.14 -2.87 -12.87
C ASN A 94 -4.51 -4.23 -13.47
N VAL A 95 -5.71 -4.75 -13.22
CA VAL A 95 -6.22 -5.98 -13.85
C VAL A 95 -6.26 -5.84 -15.38
N SER A 96 -6.74 -4.71 -15.90
CA SER A 96 -6.76 -4.45 -17.36
C SER A 96 -5.33 -4.33 -17.92
N LEU A 97 -4.46 -3.60 -17.22
CA LEU A 97 -3.07 -3.37 -17.62
C LEU A 97 -2.25 -4.67 -17.75
N LEU A 98 -2.57 -5.72 -16.96
CA LEU A 98 -1.85 -7.01 -17.08
C LEU A 98 -1.88 -7.58 -18.49
N SER A 99 -3.00 -7.49 -19.20
CA SER A 99 -3.10 -7.97 -20.56
C SER A 99 -2.34 -7.10 -21.56
N GLU A 100 -2.26 -5.79 -21.32
CA GLU A 100 -1.61 -4.82 -22.18
C GLU A 100 -0.09 -4.88 -22.06
N ILE A 101 0.44 -4.89 -20.83
CA ILE A 101 1.90 -4.92 -20.59
C ILE A 101 2.57 -6.14 -21.22
N ALA A 102 1.88 -7.28 -21.31
CA ALA A 102 2.39 -8.50 -21.91
C ALA A 102 2.81 -8.30 -23.37
N GLY A 103 2.15 -7.40 -24.11
CA GLY A 103 2.51 -7.04 -25.48
C GLY A 103 3.74 -6.14 -25.60
N HIS A 104 4.05 -5.38 -24.57
CA HIS A 104 5.13 -4.38 -24.58
C HIS A 104 6.46 -4.92 -24.05
N ILE A 105 6.45 -5.76 -23.00
CA ILE A 105 7.66 -6.33 -22.41
C ILE A 105 8.21 -7.43 -23.33
N LYS A 106 9.45 -7.28 -23.78
CA LYS A 106 10.06 -8.20 -24.77
C LYS A 106 10.84 -9.32 -24.11
N GLY A 107 11.50 -9.05 -23.00
CA GLY A 107 12.34 -9.99 -22.26
C GLY A 107 11.62 -10.69 -21.12
N ALA A 108 12.37 -11.40 -20.30
CA ALA A 108 11.90 -11.91 -19.03
C ALA A 108 11.84 -10.76 -18.01
N ALA A 109 10.72 -10.63 -17.29
CA ALA A 109 10.56 -9.62 -16.26
C ALA A 109 9.67 -10.11 -15.12
N ILE A 110 9.87 -9.52 -13.94
CA ILE A 110 8.95 -9.67 -12.82
C ILE A 110 7.85 -8.60 -12.95
N VAL A 111 6.61 -9.00 -12.77
CA VAL A 111 5.47 -8.08 -12.69
C VAL A 111 4.91 -8.16 -11.28
N THR A 112 4.70 -7.01 -10.67
CA THR A 112 4.05 -6.89 -9.37
C THR A 112 3.07 -5.75 -9.38
N ASP A 113 2.19 -5.70 -8.38
CA ASP A 113 1.26 -4.59 -8.20
C ASP A 113 1.33 -4.03 -6.78
N VAL A 114 0.55 -2.99 -6.50
CA VAL A 114 0.40 -2.40 -5.16
C VAL A 114 -1.06 -2.31 -4.72
N SER A 115 -1.95 -3.07 -5.35
CA SER A 115 -3.38 -3.02 -5.09
C SER A 115 -3.74 -3.49 -3.69
N SER A 116 -4.85 -2.98 -3.18
CA SER A 116 -5.35 -3.32 -1.84
C SER A 116 -6.05 -4.67 -1.74
N THR A 117 -6.37 -5.31 -2.87
CA THR A 117 -6.97 -6.64 -2.99
C THR A 117 -6.16 -7.50 -3.95
N LYS A 118 -6.17 -8.83 -3.78
CA LYS A 118 -5.26 -9.73 -4.50
C LYS A 118 -5.94 -10.75 -5.40
N ARG A 119 -7.11 -11.27 -5.05
CA ARG A 119 -7.71 -12.40 -5.79
C ARG A 119 -7.91 -12.09 -7.28
N GLU A 120 -8.56 -10.99 -7.61
CA GLU A 120 -8.86 -10.68 -9.01
C GLU A 120 -7.58 -10.49 -9.84
N ILE A 121 -6.59 -9.77 -9.33
CA ILE A 121 -5.36 -9.50 -10.09
C ILE A 121 -4.50 -10.76 -10.24
N VAL A 122 -4.49 -11.64 -9.23
CA VAL A 122 -3.81 -12.95 -9.30
C VAL A 122 -4.46 -13.84 -10.34
N VAL A 123 -5.80 -13.90 -10.39
CA VAL A 123 -6.51 -14.66 -11.43
C VAL A 123 -6.20 -14.10 -12.81
N ALA A 124 -6.23 -12.78 -12.98
CA ALA A 124 -5.91 -12.15 -14.27
C ALA A 124 -4.46 -12.41 -14.72
N SER A 125 -3.53 -12.49 -13.78
CA SER A 125 -2.10 -12.74 -14.06
C SER A 125 -1.82 -14.14 -14.62
N GLN A 126 -2.72 -15.11 -14.47
CA GLN A 126 -2.57 -16.46 -15.03
C GLN A 126 -2.54 -16.49 -16.57
N ASN A 127 -2.99 -15.41 -17.22
CA ASN A 127 -2.94 -15.25 -18.66
C ASN A 127 -1.63 -14.62 -19.16
N LEU A 128 -0.69 -14.30 -18.29
CA LEU A 128 0.61 -13.77 -18.68
C LEU A 128 1.46 -14.84 -19.36
N PRO A 129 2.27 -14.48 -20.37
CA PRO A 129 3.20 -15.41 -21.01
C PRO A 129 4.32 -15.83 -20.03
N ASP A 130 4.86 -17.03 -20.21
CA ASP A 130 5.85 -17.65 -19.31
C ASP A 130 7.11 -16.80 -19.04
N ARG A 131 7.45 -15.86 -19.90
CA ARG A 131 8.56 -14.92 -19.71
C ARG A 131 8.29 -13.88 -18.61
N LEU A 132 7.02 -13.70 -18.21
CA LEU A 132 6.61 -12.75 -17.19
C LEU A 132 6.19 -13.51 -15.92
N THR A 133 6.86 -13.22 -14.82
CA THR A 133 6.53 -13.83 -13.53
C THR A 133 5.76 -12.82 -12.67
N PHE A 134 4.51 -13.11 -12.37
CA PHE A 134 3.69 -12.25 -11.50
C PHE A 134 3.78 -12.67 -10.05
N VAL A 135 3.98 -11.70 -9.17
CA VAL A 135 3.81 -11.83 -7.72
C VAL A 135 3.01 -10.63 -7.24
N GLY A 136 1.84 -10.86 -6.69
CA GLY A 136 1.03 -9.77 -6.14
C GLY A 136 1.73 -9.07 -5.00
N GLY A 137 1.60 -7.75 -4.94
CA GLY A 137 2.16 -6.91 -3.90
C GLY A 137 1.10 -6.00 -3.27
N HIS A 138 1.28 -5.69 -1.98
CA HIS A 138 0.46 -4.70 -1.28
C HIS A 138 1.27 -4.06 -0.14
N PRO A 139 1.92 -2.91 -0.37
CA PRO A 139 2.55 -2.14 0.70
C PRO A 139 1.47 -1.53 1.60
N LEU A 140 1.50 -1.81 2.90
CA LEU A 140 0.57 -1.22 3.88
C LEU A 140 1.01 0.18 4.29
N GLY A 141 1.35 1.00 3.30
CA GLY A 141 1.71 2.40 3.43
C GLY A 141 0.59 3.28 2.87
N GLY A 142 0.11 4.23 3.65
CA GLY A 142 -0.95 5.13 3.21
C GLY A 142 -0.78 6.53 3.77
N ALA A 143 -1.44 7.49 3.12
CA ALA A 143 -1.60 8.84 3.59
C ALA A 143 -3.08 9.27 3.43
N PRO A 144 -3.55 10.27 4.19
CA PRO A 144 -4.93 10.77 4.09
C PRO A 144 -5.31 11.32 2.70
N ARG A 145 -4.32 11.62 1.89
CA ARG A 145 -4.49 12.19 0.54
C ARG A 145 -3.67 11.41 -0.47
N GLY A 146 -4.26 11.14 -1.63
CA GLY A 146 -3.60 10.53 -2.79
C GLY A 146 -2.86 11.55 -3.65
N GLY A 147 -2.24 11.05 -4.73
CA GLY A 147 -1.54 11.84 -5.74
C GLY A 147 -0.03 11.96 -5.49
N PHE A 148 0.71 12.24 -6.56
CA PHE A 148 2.17 12.33 -6.55
C PHE A 148 2.72 13.42 -5.62
N GLN A 149 1.99 14.52 -5.44
CA GLN A 149 2.38 15.62 -4.53
C GLN A 149 2.53 15.17 -3.07
N HIS A 150 1.91 14.07 -2.68
CA HIS A 150 2.00 13.48 -1.34
C HIS A 150 2.97 12.28 -1.26
N ALA A 151 3.59 11.90 -2.40
CA ALA A 151 4.58 10.85 -2.44
C ALA A 151 5.86 11.23 -1.68
N ARG A 152 6.44 10.26 -0.98
CA ARG A 152 7.65 10.43 -0.17
C ARG A 152 8.44 9.12 -0.12
N ALA A 153 9.75 9.20 -0.05
CA ALA A 153 10.63 8.03 -0.09
C ALA A 153 10.53 7.15 1.17
N ASP A 154 10.20 7.73 2.32
CA ASP A 154 10.09 7.02 3.60
C ASP A 154 8.69 6.43 3.87
N LEU A 155 7.78 6.40 2.86
CA LEU A 155 6.40 5.95 3.03
C LEU A 155 6.30 4.50 3.55
N PHE A 156 7.25 3.66 3.15
CA PHE A 156 7.24 2.22 3.44
C PHE A 156 8.08 1.84 4.66
N ARG A 157 8.84 2.77 5.23
CA ARG A 157 9.77 2.48 6.33
C ARG A 157 9.04 1.86 7.52
N ASP A 158 9.52 0.68 7.92
CA ASP A 158 8.98 -0.14 9.01
C ASP A 158 7.50 -0.54 8.81
N ARG A 159 7.02 -0.55 7.54
CA ARG A 159 5.66 -0.93 7.20
C ARG A 159 5.62 -2.32 6.58
N PRO A 160 4.58 -3.11 6.87
CA PRO A 160 4.40 -4.38 6.18
C PRO A 160 4.23 -4.18 4.66
N TRP A 161 4.89 -5.05 3.88
CA TRP A 161 4.65 -5.18 2.45
C TRP A 161 4.25 -6.63 2.18
N LEU A 162 2.98 -6.84 1.88
CA LEU A 162 2.43 -8.17 1.66
C LEU A 162 2.76 -8.61 0.24
N LEU A 163 3.29 -9.82 0.08
CA LEU A 163 3.59 -10.46 -1.19
C LEU A 163 2.74 -11.72 -1.32
N THR A 164 2.04 -11.85 -2.45
CA THR A 164 1.13 -12.97 -2.70
C THR A 164 1.56 -13.73 -3.96
N PRO A 165 2.42 -14.76 -3.81
CA PRO A 165 2.82 -15.60 -4.95
C PRO A 165 1.63 -16.38 -5.49
N VAL A 166 1.68 -16.64 -6.81
CA VAL A 166 0.63 -17.40 -7.52
C VAL A 166 0.83 -18.91 -7.32
N ASP A 167 2.09 -19.36 -7.37
CA ASP A 167 2.49 -20.76 -7.26
C ASP A 167 3.94 -20.88 -6.78
N GLU A 168 4.44 -22.13 -6.65
CA GLU A 168 5.81 -22.41 -6.22
C GLU A 168 6.87 -21.96 -7.25
N LYS A 169 6.52 -21.80 -8.53
CA LYS A 169 7.46 -21.39 -9.59
C LYS A 169 7.87 -19.92 -9.41
N THR A 170 7.09 -19.14 -8.66
CA THR A 170 7.39 -17.73 -8.38
C THR A 170 8.47 -17.52 -7.31
N GLY A 171 9.01 -18.57 -6.70
CA GLY A 171 9.91 -18.48 -5.54
C GLY A 171 11.11 -17.55 -5.71
N ALA A 172 11.80 -17.60 -6.88
CA ALA A 172 12.91 -16.70 -7.16
C ALA A 172 12.48 -15.22 -7.28
N ALA A 173 11.29 -14.97 -7.85
CA ALA A 173 10.72 -13.63 -7.96
C ALA A 173 10.30 -13.09 -6.59
N VAL A 174 9.73 -13.95 -5.73
CA VAL A 174 9.39 -13.60 -4.34
C VAL A 174 10.61 -13.14 -3.57
N VAL A 175 11.74 -13.89 -3.65
CA VAL A 175 12.98 -13.51 -2.97
C VAL A 175 13.47 -12.14 -3.45
N LYS A 176 13.51 -11.90 -4.76
CA LYS A 176 13.90 -10.58 -5.31
C LYS A 176 12.97 -9.45 -4.86
N LEU A 177 11.67 -9.69 -4.81
CA LEU A 177 10.72 -8.67 -4.35
C LEU A 177 10.79 -8.45 -2.83
N GLN A 178 11.15 -9.48 -2.04
CA GLN A 178 11.46 -9.28 -0.61
C GLN A 178 12.69 -8.40 -0.43
N GLU A 179 13.78 -8.68 -1.16
CA GLU A 179 14.99 -7.84 -1.15
C GLU A 179 14.69 -6.40 -1.60
N PHE A 180 13.87 -6.24 -2.63
CA PHE A 180 13.41 -4.94 -3.11
C PHE A 180 12.62 -4.19 -2.03
N ALA A 181 11.64 -4.83 -1.40
CA ALA A 181 10.83 -4.23 -0.34
C ALA A 181 11.70 -3.83 0.87
N VAL A 182 12.64 -4.69 1.28
CA VAL A 182 13.61 -4.38 2.36
C VAL A 182 14.49 -3.19 1.97
N GLY A 183 14.97 -3.13 0.73
CA GLY A 183 15.76 -1.99 0.23
C GLY A 183 14.99 -0.67 0.25
N LEU A 184 13.67 -0.71 0.12
CA LEU A 184 12.79 0.46 0.28
C LEU A 184 12.38 0.73 1.75
N GLY A 185 12.94 -0.03 2.71
CA GLY A 185 12.70 0.12 4.14
C GLY A 185 11.44 -0.59 4.65
N ALA A 186 10.77 -1.39 3.82
CA ALA A 186 9.58 -2.14 4.21
C ALA A 186 9.90 -3.49 4.87
N VAL A 187 8.92 -4.07 5.56
CA VAL A 187 8.98 -5.40 6.16
C VAL A 187 8.14 -6.37 5.30
N PRO A 188 8.76 -7.22 4.45
CA PRO A 188 8.01 -8.11 3.58
C PRO A 188 7.39 -9.28 4.35
N HIS A 189 6.14 -9.61 4.00
CA HIS A 189 5.41 -10.78 4.48
C HIS A 189 4.83 -11.54 3.28
N VAL A 190 4.98 -12.85 3.26
CA VAL A 190 4.45 -13.71 2.19
C VAL A 190 3.22 -14.45 2.71
N MET A 191 2.13 -14.40 1.95
CA MET A 191 0.89 -15.10 2.27
C MET A 191 0.09 -15.45 1.01
N PRO A 192 -0.82 -16.44 1.04
CA PRO A 192 -1.72 -16.73 -0.08
C PRO A 192 -2.66 -15.54 -0.38
N PRO A 193 -3.06 -15.35 -1.66
CA PRO A 193 -3.99 -14.26 -2.06
C PRO A 193 -5.32 -14.29 -1.32
N ASP A 194 -5.89 -15.49 -1.11
CA ASP A 194 -7.17 -15.65 -0.40
C ASP A 194 -7.06 -15.28 1.08
N GLU A 195 -5.95 -15.62 1.72
CA GLU A 195 -5.68 -15.22 3.10
C GLU A 195 -5.49 -13.72 3.21
N HIS A 196 -4.78 -13.12 2.25
CA HIS A 196 -4.61 -11.67 2.16
C HIS A 196 -5.97 -10.97 2.17
N ASP A 197 -6.86 -11.31 1.23
CA ASP A 197 -8.13 -10.61 1.06
C ASP A 197 -9.05 -10.83 2.27
N ARG A 198 -9.07 -12.05 2.84
CA ARG A 198 -9.79 -12.36 4.08
C ARG A 198 -9.30 -11.55 5.27
N VAL A 199 -7.98 -11.46 5.47
CA VAL A 199 -7.37 -10.72 6.60
C VAL A 199 -7.60 -9.23 6.43
N LEU A 200 -7.40 -8.69 5.23
CA LEU A 200 -7.59 -7.25 4.96
C LEU A 200 -9.05 -6.82 5.02
N ALA A 201 -10.01 -7.74 4.80
CA ALA A 201 -11.43 -7.44 5.02
C ALA A 201 -11.69 -7.01 6.47
N PHE A 202 -11.05 -7.65 7.45
CA PHE A 202 -11.19 -7.29 8.87
C PHE A 202 -10.25 -6.17 9.32
N LEU A 203 -8.98 -6.16 8.88
CA LEU A 203 -7.98 -5.21 9.37
C LEU A 203 -8.08 -3.82 8.73
N SER A 204 -8.61 -3.75 7.51
CA SER A 204 -8.63 -2.52 6.70
C SER A 204 -10.04 -2.15 6.23
N HIS A 205 -10.73 -3.08 5.54
CA HIS A 205 -11.97 -2.73 4.84
C HIS A 205 -13.12 -2.49 5.83
N LEU A 206 -13.31 -3.38 6.79
CA LEU A 206 -14.33 -3.23 7.83
C LEU A 206 -14.17 -1.92 8.63
N PRO A 207 -12.98 -1.59 9.19
CA PRO A 207 -12.78 -0.33 9.89
C PRO A 207 -13.10 0.91 9.06
N GLN A 208 -12.73 0.92 7.80
CA GLN A 208 -13.03 2.02 6.88
C GLN A 208 -14.53 2.20 6.65
N ILE A 209 -15.23 1.09 6.34
CA ILE A 209 -16.68 1.11 6.08
C ILE A 209 -17.41 1.56 7.33
N VAL A 210 -17.04 1.03 8.50
CA VAL A 210 -17.64 1.39 9.79
C VAL A 210 -17.44 2.85 10.13
N ALA A 211 -16.22 3.37 9.98
CA ALA A 211 -15.94 4.79 10.22
C ALA A 211 -16.77 5.70 9.30
N SER A 212 -16.90 5.32 8.02
CA SER A 212 -17.69 6.08 7.04
C SER A 212 -19.18 6.01 7.34
N ALA A 213 -19.72 4.83 7.67
CA ALA A 213 -21.11 4.64 8.03
C ALA A 213 -21.48 5.37 9.32
N LEU A 214 -20.60 5.27 10.35
CA LEU A 214 -20.79 5.98 11.62
C LEU A 214 -20.84 7.50 11.40
N MET A 215 -19.89 8.06 10.63
CA MET A 215 -19.88 9.50 10.35
C MET A 215 -21.11 9.94 9.56
N HIS A 216 -21.56 9.14 8.59
CA HIS A 216 -22.77 9.40 7.82
C HIS A 216 -24.01 9.43 8.73
N VAL A 217 -24.19 8.42 9.58
CA VAL A 217 -25.34 8.33 10.52
C VAL A 217 -25.33 9.50 11.50
N VAL A 218 -24.21 9.77 12.14
CA VAL A 218 -24.09 10.88 13.09
C VAL A 218 -24.37 12.22 12.41
N GLY A 219 -23.71 12.51 11.29
CA GLY A 219 -23.87 13.77 10.58
C GLY A 219 -25.32 14.00 10.08
N SER A 220 -25.97 12.93 9.57
CA SER A 220 -27.35 13.00 9.10
C SER A 220 -28.36 13.14 10.24
N SER A 221 -28.04 12.62 11.44
CA SER A 221 -28.97 12.66 12.58
C SER A 221 -28.94 13.96 13.37
N ILE A 222 -27.76 14.55 13.55
CA ILE A 222 -27.59 15.72 14.46
C ILE A 222 -27.15 17.00 13.74
N GLY A 223 -26.77 16.92 12.45
CA GLY A 223 -26.37 18.06 11.65
C GLY A 223 -25.13 18.80 12.15
N SER A 224 -24.84 19.93 11.52
CA SER A 224 -23.65 20.75 11.86
C SER A 224 -23.71 21.35 13.27
N GLU A 225 -24.89 21.64 13.79
CA GLU A 225 -25.03 22.19 15.12
C GLU A 225 -24.68 21.17 16.20
N GLY A 226 -25.19 19.94 16.11
CA GLY A 226 -24.84 18.86 17.02
C GLY A 226 -23.36 18.52 16.95
N LEU A 227 -22.75 18.57 15.79
CA LEU A 227 -21.32 18.32 15.60
C LEU A 227 -20.42 19.33 16.34
N ARG A 228 -20.87 20.53 16.65
CA ARG A 228 -20.11 21.51 17.49
C ARG A 228 -19.88 21.04 18.91
N LEU A 229 -20.70 20.08 19.40
CA LEU A 229 -20.57 19.51 20.73
C LEU A 229 -19.61 18.30 20.76
N THR A 230 -18.97 17.97 19.63
CA THR A 230 -18.16 16.77 19.45
C THR A 230 -16.83 16.87 20.22
N GLY A 231 -16.50 15.83 20.98
CA GLY A 231 -15.19 15.59 21.56
C GLY A 231 -14.27 14.78 20.65
N ARG A 232 -13.07 14.46 21.15
CA ARG A 232 -12.05 13.68 20.41
C ARG A 232 -12.52 12.29 20.03
N GLY A 233 -13.39 11.65 20.82
CA GLY A 233 -13.85 10.29 20.57
C GLY A 233 -14.44 10.08 19.17
N LEU A 234 -15.38 10.94 18.75
CA LEU A 234 -15.95 10.84 17.39
C LEU A 234 -14.90 11.12 16.31
N SER A 235 -14.07 12.16 16.49
CA SER A 235 -13.01 12.52 15.54
C SER A 235 -12.01 11.39 15.33
N ASP A 236 -11.56 10.74 16.41
CA ASP A 236 -10.59 9.65 16.31
C ASP A 236 -11.20 8.41 15.68
N THR A 237 -12.44 8.07 16.05
CA THR A 237 -13.15 6.89 15.51
C THR A 237 -13.50 7.05 14.02
N THR A 238 -13.83 8.27 13.58
CA THR A 238 -14.25 8.54 12.20
C THR A 238 -13.14 9.10 11.31
N ARG A 239 -11.90 9.11 11.75
CA ARG A 239 -10.74 9.65 11.00
C ARG A 239 -10.64 9.06 9.57
N LEU A 240 -10.98 7.81 9.38
CA LEU A 240 -10.95 7.13 8.08
C LEU A 240 -12.06 7.62 7.13
N ALA A 241 -13.12 8.23 7.61
CA ALA A 241 -14.27 8.65 6.80
C ALA A 241 -13.97 9.75 5.75
N SER A 242 -12.77 10.34 5.79
CA SER A 242 -12.29 11.31 4.79
C SER A 242 -11.66 10.67 3.54
N SER A 243 -11.61 9.35 3.45
CA SER A 243 -11.03 8.63 2.32
C SER A 243 -11.85 8.80 1.02
N PRO A 244 -11.18 8.87 -0.17
CA PRO A 244 -11.87 9.03 -1.45
C PRO A 244 -12.78 7.84 -1.77
N ALA A 245 -14.02 8.13 -2.18
CA ALA A 245 -15.06 7.10 -2.42
C ALA A 245 -14.72 6.16 -3.58
N ASP A 246 -14.03 6.67 -4.61
CA ASP A 246 -13.76 5.89 -5.83
C ASP A 246 -12.84 4.71 -5.56
N ILE A 247 -11.77 4.92 -4.78
CA ILE A 247 -10.83 3.85 -4.37
C ILE A 247 -11.57 2.78 -3.56
N TRP A 248 -12.43 3.20 -2.64
CA TRP A 248 -13.16 2.28 -1.76
C TRP A 248 -14.26 1.51 -2.48
N ARG A 249 -14.86 2.10 -3.53
CA ARG A 249 -15.80 1.38 -4.41
C ARG A 249 -15.11 0.19 -5.08
N ASP A 250 -13.90 0.39 -5.60
CA ASP A 250 -13.14 -0.67 -6.25
C ASP A 250 -12.68 -1.74 -5.25
N ILE A 251 -12.16 -1.34 -4.09
CA ILE A 251 -11.73 -2.27 -3.02
C ILE A 251 -12.91 -3.14 -2.56
N CYS A 252 -14.06 -2.53 -2.25
CA CYS A 252 -15.24 -3.28 -1.82
C CYS A 252 -15.76 -4.21 -2.91
N ALA A 253 -15.71 -3.82 -4.18
CA ALA A 253 -16.19 -4.64 -5.28
C ALA A 253 -15.26 -5.85 -5.56
N THR A 254 -13.94 -5.66 -5.46
CA THR A 254 -12.93 -6.71 -5.73
C THR A 254 -12.70 -7.65 -4.55
N ASN A 255 -13.25 -7.34 -3.36
CA ASN A 255 -13.24 -8.21 -2.17
C ASN A 255 -14.63 -8.32 -1.53
N ALA A 256 -15.70 -8.34 -2.35
CA ALA A 256 -17.08 -8.23 -1.87
C ALA A 256 -17.48 -9.37 -0.92
N ASP A 257 -17.00 -10.58 -1.16
CA ASP A 257 -17.40 -11.76 -0.38
C ASP A 257 -16.86 -11.71 1.05
N ASP A 258 -15.57 -11.43 1.24
CA ASP A 258 -14.99 -11.31 2.58
C ASP A 258 -15.44 -10.04 3.30
N VAL A 259 -15.62 -8.94 2.58
CA VAL A 259 -16.19 -7.70 3.15
C VAL A 259 -17.62 -7.95 3.64
N ARG A 260 -18.43 -8.71 2.91
CA ARG A 260 -19.78 -9.10 3.34
C ARG A 260 -19.73 -9.91 4.64
N ILE A 261 -18.87 -10.93 4.70
CA ILE A 261 -18.70 -11.76 5.91
C ILE A 261 -18.29 -10.89 7.11
N ALA A 262 -17.35 -9.99 6.93
CA ALA A 262 -16.89 -9.09 7.99
C ALA A 262 -18.01 -8.14 8.46
N LEU A 263 -18.80 -7.59 7.54
CA LEU A 263 -19.95 -6.75 7.84
C LEU A 263 -21.06 -7.51 8.56
N ASP A 264 -21.42 -8.70 8.07
CA ASP A 264 -22.46 -9.53 8.69
C ASP A 264 -22.08 -9.91 10.12
N THR A 265 -20.82 -10.21 10.36
CA THR A 265 -20.28 -10.48 11.72
C THR A 265 -20.49 -9.26 12.63
N LEU A 266 -20.11 -8.07 12.19
CA LEU A 266 -20.29 -6.84 12.97
C LEU A 266 -21.78 -6.49 13.17
N ILE A 267 -22.60 -6.64 12.14
CA ILE A 267 -24.04 -6.40 12.22
C ILE A 267 -24.68 -7.32 13.27
N GLY A 268 -24.30 -8.60 13.30
CA GLY A 268 -24.76 -9.55 14.32
C GLY A 268 -24.45 -9.10 15.75
N GLU A 269 -23.18 -8.68 16.01
CA GLU A 269 -22.79 -8.16 17.31
C GLU A 269 -23.55 -6.88 17.69
N LEU A 270 -23.72 -5.95 16.76
CA LEU A 270 -24.50 -4.72 17.01
C LEU A 270 -25.98 -5.01 17.28
N GLN A 271 -26.56 -6.01 16.62
CA GLN A 271 -27.95 -6.43 16.88
C GLN A 271 -28.10 -7.07 18.28
N ALA A 272 -27.14 -7.92 18.68
CA ALA A 272 -27.13 -8.51 20.01
C ALA A 272 -27.00 -7.42 21.10
N MET A 273 -26.02 -6.52 20.97
CA MET A 273 -25.87 -5.38 21.88
C MET A 273 -27.13 -4.52 21.96
N ARG A 274 -27.78 -4.26 20.81
CA ARG A 274 -29.02 -3.48 20.78
C ARG A 274 -30.17 -4.16 21.53
N ALA A 275 -30.26 -5.48 21.42
CA ALA A 275 -31.29 -6.25 22.12
C ALA A 275 -31.04 -6.30 23.65
N ASP A 276 -29.79 -6.14 24.08
CA ASP A 276 -29.33 -6.26 25.46
C ASP A 276 -29.15 -4.90 26.18
N LEU A 277 -29.58 -3.79 25.60
CA LEU A 277 -29.34 -2.43 26.13
C LEU A 277 -29.81 -2.22 27.59
N GLU A 278 -30.86 -2.91 28.02
CA GLU A 278 -31.42 -2.78 29.38
C GLU A 278 -30.75 -3.76 30.36
N ALA A 279 -30.47 -5.00 29.97
CA ALA A 279 -29.82 -6.02 30.83
C ALA A 279 -28.30 -5.79 30.91
N GLY A 280 -27.63 -5.52 29.82
CA GLY A 280 -26.23 -5.12 29.78
C GLY A 280 -25.20 -6.26 29.81
N ASP A 281 -25.64 -7.52 29.79
CA ASP A 281 -24.74 -8.68 29.89
C ASP A 281 -23.88 -8.86 28.65
N ASP A 282 -24.48 -8.82 27.45
CA ASP A 282 -23.77 -8.88 26.17
C ASP A 282 -22.90 -7.65 25.94
N ILE A 283 -23.38 -6.48 26.30
CA ILE A 283 -22.60 -5.23 26.24
C ILE A 283 -21.34 -5.38 27.10
N GLY A 284 -21.49 -5.83 28.35
CA GLY A 284 -20.35 -6.05 29.25
C GLY A 284 -19.32 -7.01 28.67
N ARG A 285 -19.77 -8.13 28.13
CA ARG A 285 -18.92 -9.15 27.47
C ARG A 285 -18.13 -8.56 26.31
N VAL A 286 -18.80 -7.83 25.41
CA VAL A 286 -18.14 -7.24 24.22
C VAL A 286 -17.12 -6.19 24.63
N PHE A 287 -17.43 -5.31 25.59
CA PHE A 287 -16.49 -4.28 26.05
C PHE A 287 -15.25 -4.88 26.70
N GLU A 288 -15.41 -5.91 27.52
CA GLU A 288 -14.28 -6.59 28.17
C GLU A 288 -13.40 -7.30 27.14
N SER A 289 -13.99 -8.04 26.19
CA SER A 289 -13.27 -8.68 25.07
C SER A 289 -12.53 -7.65 24.20
N ALA A 290 -13.20 -6.55 23.85
CA ALA A 290 -12.59 -5.47 23.06
C ALA A 290 -11.39 -4.84 23.79
N ARG A 291 -11.46 -4.65 25.12
CA ARG A 291 -10.35 -4.15 25.92
C ARG A 291 -9.14 -5.08 25.84
N GLN A 292 -9.35 -6.39 25.97
CA GLN A 292 -8.27 -7.39 25.89
C GLN A 292 -7.60 -7.39 24.52
N TRP A 293 -8.38 -7.40 23.42
CA TRP A 293 -7.83 -7.33 22.06
C TRP A 293 -7.10 -6.01 21.79
N ARG A 294 -7.58 -4.90 22.38
CA ARG A 294 -6.89 -3.61 22.27
C ARG A 294 -5.54 -3.64 22.96
N GLU A 295 -5.39 -4.30 24.09
CA GLU A 295 -4.12 -4.50 24.78
C GLU A 295 -3.13 -5.30 23.93
N VAL A 296 -3.58 -6.41 23.31
CA VAL A 296 -2.77 -7.21 22.38
C VAL A 296 -2.29 -6.35 21.23
N LEU A 297 -3.17 -5.61 20.55
CA LEU A 297 -2.82 -4.73 19.44
C LEU A 297 -1.75 -3.70 19.85
N LEU A 298 -1.87 -3.09 21.02
CA LEU A 298 -0.90 -2.10 21.49
C LEU A 298 0.45 -2.73 21.86
N ALA A 299 0.46 -3.96 22.35
CA ALA A 299 1.69 -4.70 22.62
C ALA A 299 2.44 -5.01 21.32
N GLU A 300 1.75 -5.46 20.27
CA GLU A 300 2.34 -5.70 18.94
C GLU A 300 2.95 -4.42 18.34
N TYR A 301 2.26 -3.28 18.42
CA TYR A 301 2.81 -2.00 17.98
C TYR A 301 4.09 -1.58 18.73
N ARG A 302 4.18 -1.86 20.03
CA ARG A 302 5.38 -1.56 20.82
C ARG A 302 6.54 -2.46 20.39
N ALA A 303 6.28 -3.77 20.27
CA ALA A 303 7.28 -4.74 19.85
C ALA A 303 7.84 -4.46 18.43
N GLN A 304 7.02 -3.96 17.52
CA GLN A 304 7.47 -3.53 16.19
C GLN A 304 8.38 -2.31 16.25
N LYS A 305 8.09 -1.34 17.13
CA LYS A 305 8.92 -0.12 17.31
C LYS A 305 10.26 -0.38 17.99
N GLU A 306 10.36 -1.43 18.80
CA GLU A 306 11.60 -1.80 19.49
C GLU A 306 12.57 -2.59 18.58
N LYS A 307 12.07 -3.13 17.47
CA LYS A 307 12.86 -3.91 16.50
C LYS A 307 13.39 -3.09 15.31
N GLY A 308 12.88 -1.88 15.09
CA GLY A 308 13.30 -0.94 14.05
C GLY A 308 14.08 0.24 14.62
#